data_f5af870794719585f072fdf376dff2db
#
_entry.id   f5af870794719585f072fdf376dff2db
#
_cell.length_a   1.000
_cell.length_b   1.000
_cell.length_c   1.000
_cell.angle_alpha   90.00
_cell.angle_beta   90.00
_cell.angle_gamma   90.00
#
_symmetry.space_group_name_H-M   'P 1'
#
loop_
_entity.id
_entity.type
_entity.pdbx_description
1 polymer ?
#
loop_
_entity_poly.entity_id
_entity_poly.type
_entity_poly.pdbx_seq_one_letter_code
_entity_poly.pdbx_strand_id
1 'polypeptide(L)'
;MDEAKPFDIPKQEVWEAFKKVKANQGAAGVDGQSVAEFEAELSDNLYKLWNRMSSGSYFPPPVRRVMIPKPGGTGERPLGIPTVADRVAQEVVKRYLEPILELIFHDDSYGYRPGRSAIDAVRTARQRCWRYDWVLDIDVKGYFDSIDWSLLLKAVRSHTDSPWVLLYIERWLEAPVQLEDGSVVPRMAGTPQGGVISPTLANLFLHYAFDMWMKRTFPAIPFERYADDCICHCRSEEEARALWVALEARFVACGLVLHPQKTKLVYCKDTNRRGDFPIQSFTFLGYMFRPRKAIWRGGQYGVSFLPAASPDALKAIRQTVRRWELHHRSDMALDDLARKYNPYIRGWINYYGHFYKSALSWTLRRVDAFLIRWGRNKFKRLRLRPRGAREWFSRVVRGNPNLFAHWGFPWSACLFARPEA
;
A
#
# COMPACT_ATOMS: atom_id res chain seq x y z
N MET A 1 28.05 -2.40 33.78
CA MET A 1 26.90 -3.10 33.14
C MET A 1 26.85 -4.47 33.76
N ASP A 2 25.68 -4.93 34.15
CA ASP A 2 25.50 -6.25 34.74
C ASP A 2 25.81 -7.31 33.66
N GLU A 3 26.71 -8.23 33.90
CA GLU A 3 27.13 -9.28 32.92
C GLU A 3 25.92 -10.09 32.38
N ALA A 4 24.83 -10.13 33.15
CA ALA A 4 23.58 -10.81 32.75
C ALA A 4 22.75 -10.03 31.69
N LYS A 5 23.02 -8.76 31.46
CA LYS A 5 22.27 -7.90 30.51
C LYS A 5 23.22 -7.00 29.72
N PRO A 6 23.91 -7.56 28.73
CA PRO A 6 24.90 -6.81 27.95
C PRO A 6 24.28 -5.73 27.06
N PHE A 7 22.94 -5.75 26.83
CA PHE A 7 22.27 -4.83 25.96
C PHE A 7 21.42 -3.83 26.74
N ASP A 8 21.69 -2.55 26.55
CA ASP A 8 20.90 -1.44 27.14
C ASP A 8 19.68 -1.15 26.25
N ILE A 9 18.56 -1.83 26.57
CA ILE A 9 17.27 -1.63 25.94
C ILE A 9 16.32 -1.02 26.97
N PRO A 10 15.88 0.25 26.80
CA PRO A 10 14.96 0.87 27.75
C PRO A 10 13.61 0.12 27.80
N LYS A 11 13.13 -0.16 29.02
CA LYS A 11 11.79 -0.78 29.20
C LYS A 11 10.67 0.04 28.57
N GLN A 12 10.82 1.37 28.56
CA GLN A 12 9.88 2.28 27.94
C GLN A 12 9.72 2.02 26.44
N GLU A 13 10.81 1.68 25.73
CA GLU A 13 10.74 1.38 24.29
C GLU A 13 9.92 0.12 24.02
N VAL A 14 10.00 -0.90 24.89
CA VAL A 14 9.19 -2.13 24.75
C VAL A 14 7.70 -1.82 24.96
N TRP A 15 7.39 -0.92 25.90
CA TRP A 15 6.02 -0.46 26.16
C TRP A 15 5.46 0.33 24.96
N GLU A 16 6.22 1.28 24.43
CA GLU A 16 5.82 2.08 23.27
C GLU A 16 5.64 1.19 22.02
N ALA A 17 6.53 0.20 21.84
CA ALA A 17 6.42 -0.79 20.77
C ALA A 17 5.13 -1.61 20.87
N PHE A 18 4.75 -2.06 22.07
CA PHE A 18 3.48 -2.76 22.28
C PHE A 18 2.27 -1.88 21.92
N LYS A 19 2.23 -0.61 22.33
CA LYS A 19 1.15 0.31 21.96
C LYS A 19 0.97 0.40 20.44
N LYS A 20 2.07 0.45 19.70
CA LYS A 20 2.05 0.48 18.25
C LYS A 20 1.52 -0.81 17.65
N VAL A 21 1.98 -1.97 18.16
CA VAL A 21 1.50 -3.30 17.73
C VAL A 21 0.01 -3.47 18.04
N LYS A 22 -0.44 -3.05 19.22
CA LYS A 22 -1.86 -3.06 19.61
C LYS A 22 -2.71 -2.21 18.67
N ALA A 23 -2.28 -1.01 18.33
CA ALA A 23 -3.00 -0.12 17.42
C ALA A 23 -3.16 -0.71 16.00
N ASN A 24 -2.15 -1.46 15.54
CA ASN A 24 -2.16 -2.11 14.23
C ASN A 24 -2.98 -3.42 14.22
N GLN A 25 -3.32 -3.97 15.39
CA GLN A 25 -4.06 -5.24 15.52
C GLN A 25 -3.30 -6.41 14.83
N GLY A 26 -4.01 -7.37 14.29
CA GLY A 26 -3.48 -8.47 13.49
C GLY A 26 -3.77 -9.85 14.10
N ALA A 27 -3.60 -10.89 13.28
CA ALA A 27 -3.84 -12.26 13.67
C ALA A 27 -2.74 -12.80 14.61
N ALA A 28 -3.05 -13.85 15.35
CA ALA A 28 -2.09 -14.59 16.18
C ALA A 28 -1.00 -15.26 15.33
N GLY A 29 0.22 -15.41 15.88
CA GLY A 29 1.33 -16.14 15.27
C GLY A 29 1.19 -17.66 15.42
N VAL A 30 2.34 -18.35 15.46
CA VAL A 30 2.40 -19.83 15.65
C VAL A 30 1.97 -20.27 17.05
N ASP A 31 2.08 -19.38 18.04
CA ASP A 31 1.67 -19.61 19.44
C ASP A 31 0.15 -19.52 19.66
N GLY A 32 -0.61 -19.08 18.65
CA GLY A 32 -2.03 -18.89 18.75
C GLY A 32 -2.47 -17.69 19.62
N GLN A 33 -1.52 -16.98 20.27
CA GLN A 33 -1.82 -15.88 21.18
C GLN A 33 -2.27 -14.63 20.42
N SER A 34 -3.49 -14.16 20.72
CA SER A 34 -4.02 -12.90 20.19
C SER A 34 -3.43 -11.67 20.91
N VAL A 35 -3.61 -10.47 20.34
CA VAL A 35 -3.20 -9.23 21.00
C VAL A 35 -3.94 -9.01 22.31
N ALA A 36 -5.21 -9.41 22.40
CA ALA A 36 -6.03 -9.28 23.62
C ALA A 36 -5.53 -10.23 24.74
N GLU A 37 -5.21 -11.47 24.42
CA GLU A 37 -4.63 -12.44 25.37
C GLU A 37 -3.24 -12.01 25.83
N PHE A 38 -2.39 -11.48 24.92
CA PHE A 38 -1.10 -10.91 25.30
C PHE A 38 -1.28 -9.72 26.25
N GLU A 39 -2.29 -8.88 26.04
CA GLU A 39 -2.58 -7.74 26.89
C GLU A 39 -3.13 -8.13 28.27
N ALA A 40 -3.83 -9.25 28.39
CA ALA A 40 -4.36 -9.72 29.68
C ALA A 40 -3.25 -9.95 30.72
N GLU A 41 -2.05 -10.37 30.28
CA GLU A 41 -0.86 -10.57 31.12
C GLU A 41 0.28 -9.61 30.73
N LEU A 42 -0.06 -8.35 30.44
CA LEU A 42 0.83 -7.40 29.78
C LEU A 42 2.13 -7.18 30.51
N SER A 43 2.09 -6.95 31.83
CA SER A 43 3.27 -6.66 32.65
C SER A 43 4.31 -7.80 32.55
N ASP A 44 3.84 -9.02 32.72
CA ASP A 44 4.68 -10.22 32.71
C ASP A 44 5.23 -10.50 31.29
N ASN A 45 4.38 -10.38 30.30
CA ASN A 45 4.77 -10.60 28.91
C ASN A 45 5.83 -9.59 28.45
N LEU A 46 5.65 -8.31 28.73
CA LEU A 46 6.63 -7.29 28.40
C LEU A 46 7.91 -7.41 29.21
N TYR A 47 7.82 -7.76 30.50
CA TYR A 47 9.00 -7.99 31.33
C TYR A 47 9.81 -9.18 30.83
N LYS A 48 9.18 -10.31 30.52
CA LYS A 48 9.84 -11.49 29.95
C LYS A 48 10.52 -11.16 28.63
N LEU A 49 9.82 -10.43 27.74
CA LEU A 49 10.37 -10.03 26.44
C LEU A 49 11.58 -9.12 26.61
N TRP A 50 11.44 -8.04 27.40
CA TRP A 50 12.52 -7.10 27.69
C TRP A 50 13.74 -7.80 28.27
N ASN A 51 13.52 -8.67 29.25
CA ASN A 51 14.60 -9.40 29.93
C ASN A 51 15.38 -10.27 28.95
N ARG A 52 14.68 -11.03 28.09
CA ARG A 52 15.29 -11.87 27.05
C ARG A 52 16.01 -11.03 25.98
N MET A 53 15.44 -9.91 25.57
CA MET A 53 16.12 -9.01 24.63
C MET A 53 17.37 -8.39 25.23
N SER A 54 17.30 -7.89 26.46
CA SER A 54 18.44 -7.26 27.14
C SER A 54 19.58 -8.24 27.46
N SER A 55 19.27 -9.52 27.69
CA SER A 55 20.27 -10.57 27.91
C SER A 55 20.80 -11.23 26.62
N GLY A 56 20.24 -10.87 25.45
CA GLY A 56 20.60 -11.54 24.19
C GLY A 56 20.01 -12.95 24.04
N SER A 57 19.15 -13.41 24.96
CA SER A 57 18.56 -14.75 24.91
C SER A 57 17.20 -14.83 24.20
N TYR A 58 16.76 -13.75 23.57
CA TYR A 58 15.55 -13.78 22.75
C TYR A 58 15.82 -14.43 21.40
N PHE A 59 15.08 -15.49 21.09
CA PHE A 59 15.05 -16.16 19.79
C PHE A 59 13.65 -16.05 19.21
N PRO A 60 13.48 -15.54 17.98
CA PRO A 60 12.18 -15.45 17.36
C PRO A 60 11.61 -16.83 17.07
N PRO A 61 10.32 -17.07 17.37
CA PRO A 61 9.62 -18.27 16.93
C PRO A 61 9.51 -18.35 15.41
N PRO A 62 9.14 -19.52 14.84
CA PRO A 62 8.81 -19.63 13.43
C PRO A 62 7.72 -18.63 13.03
N VAL A 63 7.81 -18.09 11.80
CA VAL A 63 6.80 -17.21 11.26
C VAL A 63 5.66 -18.03 10.65
N ARG A 64 4.42 -17.85 11.08
CA ARG A 64 3.27 -18.58 10.55
C ARG A 64 2.93 -18.07 9.15
N ARG A 65 2.98 -18.94 8.14
CA ARG A 65 2.63 -18.63 6.76
C ARG A 65 1.14 -18.79 6.51
N VAL A 66 0.52 -17.79 5.87
CA VAL A 66 -0.86 -17.83 5.40
C VAL A 66 -0.90 -17.34 3.96
N MET A 67 -1.59 -18.09 3.09
CA MET A 67 -1.76 -17.66 1.72
C MET A 67 -2.94 -16.69 1.62
N ILE A 68 -2.71 -15.50 1.06
CA ILE A 68 -3.75 -14.49 0.88
C ILE A 68 -3.94 -14.17 -0.61
N PRO A 69 -5.20 -14.00 -1.09
CA PRO A 69 -5.45 -13.66 -2.48
C PRO A 69 -4.78 -12.34 -2.89
N LYS A 70 -4.14 -12.33 -4.07
CA LYS A 70 -3.62 -11.09 -4.64
C LYS A 70 -4.76 -10.13 -5.01
N PRO A 71 -4.57 -8.81 -4.87
CA PRO A 71 -5.50 -7.84 -5.42
C PRO A 71 -5.70 -8.09 -6.92
N GLY A 72 -6.97 -8.24 -7.37
CA GLY A 72 -7.28 -8.56 -8.77
C GLY A 72 -7.71 -10.01 -9.04
N GLY A 73 -7.53 -10.92 -8.06
CA GLY A 73 -8.15 -12.27 -8.08
C GLY A 73 -7.40 -13.34 -8.86
N THR A 74 -6.17 -13.10 -9.32
CA THR A 74 -5.32 -14.12 -9.96
C THR A 74 -4.10 -14.42 -9.08
N GLY A 75 -4.13 -15.60 -8.43
CA GLY A 75 -3.05 -16.11 -7.60
C GLY A 75 -3.07 -15.62 -6.15
N GLU A 76 -2.17 -16.20 -5.37
CA GLU A 76 -2.01 -15.94 -3.94
C GLU A 76 -0.62 -15.38 -3.66
N ARG A 77 -0.46 -14.77 -2.49
CA ARG A 77 0.85 -14.36 -1.95
C ARG A 77 1.01 -14.87 -0.53
N PRO A 78 2.21 -15.31 -0.16
CA PRO A 78 2.48 -15.70 1.21
C PRO A 78 2.52 -14.47 2.12
N LEU A 79 1.80 -14.54 3.24
CA LEU A 79 1.91 -13.58 4.33
C LEU A 79 2.50 -14.30 5.54
N GLY A 80 3.60 -13.78 6.08
CA GLY A 80 4.20 -14.27 7.32
C GLY A 80 3.63 -13.53 8.53
N ILE A 81 3.13 -14.25 9.50
CA ILE A 81 2.54 -13.69 10.72
C ILE A 81 3.44 -14.04 11.92
N PRO A 82 4.26 -13.10 12.41
CA PRO A 82 5.03 -13.28 13.64
C PRO A 82 4.10 -13.31 14.86
N THR A 83 4.56 -13.88 15.98
CA THR A 83 3.87 -13.82 17.26
C THR A 83 3.72 -12.38 17.75
N VAL A 84 2.82 -12.13 18.69
CA VAL A 84 2.65 -10.77 19.26
C VAL A 84 3.94 -10.30 19.92
N ALA A 85 4.59 -11.17 20.71
CA ALA A 85 5.88 -10.87 21.33
C ALA A 85 6.95 -10.51 20.30
N ASP A 86 7.01 -11.26 19.20
CA ASP A 86 8.00 -11.02 18.15
C ASP A 86 7.72 -9.71 17.40
N ARG A 87 6.44 -9.37 17.15
CA ARG A 87 6.06 -8.06 16.59
C ARG A 87 6.50 -6.90 17.49
N VAL A 88 6.38 -7.06 18.82
CA VAL A 88 6.85 -6.04 19.77
C VAL A 88 8.38 -5.93 19.72
N ALA A 89 9.10 -7.05 19.72
CA ALA A 89 10.57 -7.07 19.61
C ALA A 89 11.05 -6.40 18.31
N GLN A 90 10.42 -6.71 17.18
CA GLN A 90 10.72 -6.09 15.88
C GLN A 90 10.43 -4.58 15.88
N GLU A 91 9.34 -4.14 16.51
CA GLU A 91 9.02 -2.71 16.61
C GLU A 91 10.05 -1.96 17.48
N VAL A 92 10.60 -2.57 18.53
CA VAL A 92 11.69 -1.98 19.34
C VAL A 92 12.91 -1.69 18.45
N VAL A 93 13.35 -2.67 17.66
CA VAL A 93 14.50 -2.51 16.74
C VAL A 93 14.17 -1.50 15.64
N LYS A 94 12.96 -1.55 15.10
CA LYS A 94 12.50 -0.60 14.08
C LYS A 94 12.54 0.84 14.62
N ARG A 95 12.05 1.08 15.83
CA ARG A 95 12.05 2.41 16.47
C ARG A 95 13.46 2.97 16.67
N TYR A 96 14.44 2.10 16.90
CA TYR A 96 15.85 2.47 16.95
C TYR A 96 16.39 2.85 15.56
N LEU A 97 16.11 2.06 14.54
CA LEU A 97 16.68 2.24 13.20
C LEU A 97 15.98 3.32 12.36
N GLU A 98 14.65 3.43 12.46
CA GLU A 98 13.85 4.27 11.57
C GLU A 98 14.33 5.75 11.58
N PRO A 99 14.61 6.42 12.73
CA PRO A 99 15.12 7.78 12.74
C PRO A 99 16.48 7.93 12.05
N ILE A 100 17.35 6.94 12.16
CA ILE A 100 18.68 6.94 11.53
C ILE A 100 18.53 6.82 10.01
N LEU A 101 17.69 5.89 9.56
CA LEU A 101 17.52 5.59 8.14
C LEU A 101 16.73 6.69 7.40
N GLU A 102 15.81 7.39 8.10
CA GLU A 102 15.07 8.50 7.50
C GLU A 102 15.98 9.67 7.07
N LEU A 103 17.13 9.84 7.70
CA LEU A 103 18.11 10.88 7.33
C LEU A 103 18.81 10.61 5.99
N ILE A 104 18.83 9.35 5.54
CA ILE A 104 19.58 8.95 4.35
C ILE A 104 18.67 8.59 3.17
N PHE A 105 17.43 8.20 3.42
CA PHE A 105 16.54 7.75 2.36
C PHE A 105 16.30 8.85 1.32
N HIS A 106 16.28 8.45 0.05
CA HIS A 106 16.05 9.35 -1.07
C HIS A 106 14.68 10.03 -0.98
N ASP A 107 14.60 11.29 -1.39
CA ASP A 107 13.35 12.06 -1.34
C ASP A 107 12.23 11.46 -2.19
N ASP A 108 12.55 10.79 -3.27
CA ASP A 108 11.62 10.12 -4.18
C ASP A 108 11.31 8.66 -3.78
N SER A 109 11.71 8.23 -2.58
CA SER A 109 11.28 6.99 -1.95
C SER A 109 10.15 7.31 -0.96
N TYR A 110 8.97 6.70 -1.15
CA TYR A 110 7.74 7.06 -0.44
C TYR A 110 7.19 5.93 0.45
N GLY A 111 7.38 4.66 0.06
CA GLY A 111 6.75 3.52 0.71
C GLY A 111 7.23 3.26 2.14
N TYR A 112 6.30 2.98 3.05
CA TYR A 112 6.57 2.61 4.44
C TYR A 112 7.42 3.61 5.23
N ARG A 113 7.39 4.88 4.87
CA ARG A 113 8.13 5.96 5.53
C ARG A 113 7.20 6.92 6.26
N PRO A 114 7.59 7.42 7.46
CA PRO A 114 6.81 8.43 8.17
C PRO A 114 6.71 9.73 7.34
N GLY A 115 5.53 10.34 7.36
CA GLY A 115 5.27 11.60 6.66
C GLY A 115 5.24 11.53 5.12
N ARG A 116 5.40 10.35 4.53
CA ARG A 116 5.30 10.11 3.08
C ARG A 116 4.03 9.30 2.75
N SER A 117 3.41 9.59 1.63
CA SER A 117 2.19 8.88 1.23
C SER A 117 2.22 8.43 -0.24
N ALA A 118 1.38 7.43 -0.55
CA ALA A 118 1.16 6.99 -1.92
C ALA A 118 0.59 8.13 -2.81
N ILE A 119 -0.21 9.03 -2.23
CA ILE A 119 -0.77 10.17 -2.95
C ILE A 119 0.32 11.17 -3.34
N ASP A 120 1.33 11.36 -2.51
CA ASP A 120 2.47 12.23 -2.83
C ASP A 120 3.29 11.64 -3.98
N ALA A 121 3.57 10.33 -3.96
CA ALA A 121 4.22 9.63 -5.07
C ALA A 121 3.44 9.79 -6.38
N VAL A 122 2.12 9.54 -6.37
CA VAL A 122 1.26 9.70 -7.55
C VAL A 122 1.21 11.15 -8.03
N ARG A 123 1.23 12.14 -7.11
CA ARG A 123 1.26 13.56 -7.44
C ARG A 123 2.56 13.95 -8.16
N THR A 124 3.69 13.48 -7.64
CA THR A 124 5.01 13.72 -8.23
C THR A 124 5.10 13.03 -9.61
N ALA A 125 4.71 11.77 -9.70
CA ALA A 125 4.67 11.02 -10.95
C ALA A 125 3.82 11.72 -12.03
N ARG A 126 2.64 12.25 -11.65
CA ARG A 126 1.80 13.03 -12.55
C ARG A 126 2.53 14.24 -13.12
N GLN A 127 3.25 15.00 -12.27
CA GLN A 127 3.98 16.20 -12.71
C GLN A 127 5.14 15.83 -13.63
N ARG A 128 5.82 14.73 -13.36
CA ARG A 128 6.94 14.25 -14.18
C ARG A 128 6.47 13.68 -15.51
N CYS A 129 5.36 12.94 -15.55
CA CYS A 129 4.74 12.50 -16.80
C CYS A 129 4.37 13.65 -17.78
N TRP A 130 4.25 14.90 -17.32
CA TRP A 130 4.07 16.04 -18.18
C TRP A 130 5.36 16.61 -18.78
N ARG A 131 6.51 16.27 -18.19
CA ARG A 131 7.84 16.80 -18.57
C ARG A 131 8.71 15.79 -19.30
N TYR A 132 8.43 14.50 -19.11
CA TYR A 132 9.19 13.38 -19.67
C TYR A 132 8.27 12.57 -20.57
N ASP A 133 8.81 12.16 -21.71
CA ASP A 133 8.02 11.51 -22.74
C ASP A 133 7.89 10.01 -22.50
N TRP A 134 8.79 9.43 -21.70
CA TRP A 134 8.86 8.00 -21.46
C TRP A 134 8.89 7.69 -19.96
N VAL A 135 8.25 6.58 -19.62
CA VAL A 135 8.30 5.98 -18.28
C VAL A 135 8.78 4.54 -18.40
N LEU A 136 9.82 4.19 -17.65
CA LEU A 136 10.15 2.80 -17.37
C LEU A 136 9.39 2.37 -16.11
N ASP A 137 8.40 1.52 -16.28
CA ASP A 137 7.60 0.91 -15.22
C ASP A 137 8.27 -0.40 -14.81
N ILE A 138 8.73 -0.48 -13.56
CA ILE A 138 9.63 -1.51 -13.05
C ILE A 138 8.88 -2.42 -12.09
N ASP A 139 8.90 -3.72 -12.33
CA ASP A 139 8.37 -4.77 -11.41
C ASP A 139 9.51 -5.73 -11.06
N VAL A 140 9.77 -5.91 -9.77
CA VAL A 140 10.79 -6.84 -9.25
C VAL A 140 10.12 -8.18 -8.90
N LYS A 141 10.64 -9.27 -9.46
CA LYS A 141 10.08 -10.60 -9.21
C LYS A 141 10.39 -11.07 -7.80
N GLY A 142 9.34 -11.27 -6.98
CA GLY A 142 9.48 -11.86 -5.65
C GLY A 142 10.40 -11.08 -4.70
N TYR A 143 10.37 -9.75 -4.75
CA TYR A 143 11.33 -8.86 -4.11
C TYR A 143 11.64 -9.24 -2.64
N PHE A 144 10.61 -9.36 -1.80
CA PHE A 144 10.79 -9.68 -0.37
C PHE A 144 11.45 -11.05 -0.13
N ASP A 145 11.28 -11.99 -1.03
CA ASP A 145 11.81 -13.35 -0.90
C ASP A 145 13.23 -13.48 -1.50
N SER A 146 13.67 -12.48 -2.31
CA SER A 146 14.96 -12.51 -3.01
C SER A 146 16.05 -11.63 -2.38
N ILE A 147 15.75 -10.89 -1.31
CA ILE A 147 16.73 -10.02 -0.64
C ILE A 147 17.93 -10.84 -0.14
N ASP A 148 19.13 -10.53 -0.62
CA ASP A 148 20.37 -11.15 -0.16
C ASP A 148 20.74 -10.66 1.25
N TRP A 149 20.91 -11.61 2.19
CA TRP A 149 21.19 -11.28 3.59
C TRP A 149 22.56 -10.66 3.81
N SER A 150 23.57 -11.07 3.04
CA SER A 150 24.92 -10.52 3.18
C SER A 150 24.98 -9.05 2.79
N LEU A 151 24.32 -8.71 1.67
CA LEU A 151 24.20 -7.33 1.20
C LEU A 151 23.32 -6.49 2.14
N LEU A 152 22.20 -7.05 2.63
CA LEU A 152 21.33 -6.38 3.59
C LEU A 152 22.05 -6.08 4.90
N LEU A 153 22.72 -7.06 5.49
CA LEU A 153 23.47 -6.88 6.74
C LEU A 153 24.64 -5.91 6.58
N LYS A 154 25.32 -5.93 5.42
CA LYS A 154 26.30 -4.92 5.08
C LYS A 154 25.70 -3.52 5.06
N ALA A 155 24.50 -3.36 4.49
CA ALA A 155 23.80 -2.08 4.49
C ALA A 155 23.39 -1.66 5.92
N VAL A 156 22.89 -2.57 6.76
CA VAL A 156 22.56 -2.27 8.16
C VAL A 156 23.79 -1.82 8.94
N ARG A 157 24.90 -2.57 8.83
CA ARG A 157 26.17 -2.24 9.50
C ARG A 157 26.79 -0.91 9.08
N SER A 158 26.38 -0.35 7.93
CA SER A 158 26.79 1.00 7.52
C SER A 158 26.12 2.12 8.32
N HIS A 159 25.06 1.79 9.09
CA HIS A 159 24.25 2.79 9.83
C HIS A 159 24.16 2.54 11.32
N THR A 160 24.55 1.36 11.77
CA THR A 160 24.63 1.04 13.19
C THR A 160 25.65 -0.04 13.46
N ASP A 161 26.41 0.12 14.53
CA ASP A 161 27.31 -0.88 15.12
C ASP A 161 26.70 -1.49 16.40
N SER A 162 25.44 -1.15 16.73
CA SER A 162 24.73 -1.63 17.91
C SER A 162 24.61 -3.17 17.89
N PRO A 163 25.25 -3.90 18.82
CA PRO A 163 25.34 -5.36 18.78
C PRO A 163 23.98 -6.04 18.86
N TRP A 164 23.05 -5.51 19.68
CA TRP A 164 21.74 -6.12 19.85
C TRP A 164 20.84 -5.92 18.61
N VAL A 165 20.97 -4.76 17.91
CA VAL A 165 20.23 -4.50 16.68
C VAL A 165 20.64 -5.48 15.58
N LEU A 166 21.95 -5.65 15.40
CA LEU A 166 22.50 -6.59 14.42
C LEU A 166 22.10 -8.03 14.74
N LEU A 167 22.26 -8.45 16.01
CA LEU A 167 21.89 -9.79 16.48
C LEU A 167 20.43 -10.14 16.18
N TYR A 168 19.51 -9.23 16.48
CA TYR A 168 18.08 -9.53 16.28
C TYR A 168 17.68 -9.48 14.83
N ILE A 169 18.26 -8.60 14.01
CA ILE A 169 18.01 -8.61 12.56
C ILE A 169 18.48 -9.94 11.96
N GLU A 170 19.68 -10.41 12.28
CA GLU A 170 20.20 -11.71 11.83
C GLU A 170 19.25 -12.84 12.21
N ARG A 171 18.81 -12.91 13.46
CA ARG A 171 17.87 -13.93 13.95
C ARG A 171 16.51 -13.88 13.23
N TRP A 172 15.99 -12.71 12.91
CA TRP A 172 14.74 -12.62 12.17
C TRP A 172 14.87 -12.99 10.70
N LEU A 173 16.00 -12.74 10.08
CA LEU A 173 16.28 -13.23 8.72
C LEU A 173 16.34 -14.76 8.69
N GLU A 174 16.99 -15.37 9.65
CA GLU A 174 17.15 -16.83 9.80
C GLU A 174 15.89 -17.54 10.33
N ALA A 175 14.97 -16.80 10.96
CA ALA A 175 13.77 -17.40 11.55
C ALA A 175 12.99 -18.23 10.52
N PRO A 176 12.70 -19.52 10.84
CA PRO A 176 12.04 -20.41 9.89
C PRO A 176 10.58 -20.05 9.69
N VAL A 177 9.98 -20.62 8.66
CA VAL A 177 8.56 -20.44 8.30
C VAL A 177 7.79 -21.72 8.62
N GLN A 178 6.70 -21.59 9.37
CA GLN A 178 5.73 -22.66 9.55
C GLN A 178 4.68 -22.60 8.43
N LEU A 179 4.54 -23.70 7.70
CA LEU A 179 3.55 -23.85 6.64
C LEU A 179 2.17 -24.21 7.23
N GLU A 180 1.15 -24.23 6.38
CA GLU A 180 -0.23 -24.52 6.80
C GLU A 180 -0.42 -25.96 7.31
N ASP A 181 0.39 -26.89 6.82
CA ASP A 181 0.43 -28.28 7.28
C ASP A 181 1.19 -28.48 8.62
N GLY A 182 1.70 -27.39 9.20
CA GLY A 182 2.49 -27.41 10.45
C GLY A 182 3.97 -27.68 10.25
N SER A 183 4.43 -28.03 9.06
CA SER A 183 5.86 -28.25 8.78
C SER A 183 6.64 -26.93 8.90
N VAL A 184 7.88 -27.03 9.35
CA VAL A 184 8.77 -25.88 9.55
C VAL A 184 9.90 -25.94 8.53
N VAL A 185 10.01 -24.89 7.71
CA VAL A 185 10.99 -24.82 6.63
C VAL A 185 11.99 -23.69 6.91
N PRO A 186 13.30 -23.93 6.79
CA PRO A 186 14.31 -22.89 6.93
C PRO A 186 14.21 -21.89 5.77
N ARG A 187 14.72 -20.68 6.02
CA ARG A 187 14.87 -19.65 5.01
C ARG A 187 16.33 -19.48 4.65
N MET A 188 16.61 -19.15 3.40
CA MET A 188 17.97 -18.96 2.90
C MET A 188 18.18 -17.56 2.30
N ALA A 189 17.11 -16.79 2.13
CA ALA A 189 17.12 -15.42 1.61
C ALA A 189 15.83 -14.70 1.99
N GLY A 190 15.77 -13.40 1.73
CA GLY A 190 14.58 -12.60 1.85
C GLY A 190 14.21 -12.21 3.29
N THR A 191 13.09 -11.52 3.42
CA THR A 191 12.49 -11.13 4.70
C THR A 191 10.98 -11.43 4.70
N PRO A 192 10.36 -11.84 5.85
CA PRO A 192 8.95 -12.21 5.85
C PRO A 192 8.04 -11.08 5.40
N GLN A 193 7.17 -11.33 4.40
CA GLN A 193 6.10 -10.39 4.09
C GLN A 193 5.09 -10.38 5.24
N GLY A 194 5.08 -9.31 6.06
CA GLY A 194 4.23 -9.17 7.24
C GLY A 194 4.99 -9.02 8.57
N GLY A 195 6.31 -9.18 8.56
CA GLY A 195 7.16 -8.76 9.68
C GLY A 195 7.11 -7.24 9.85
N VAL A 196 7.20 -6.77 11.10
CA VAL A 196 7.11 -5.34 11.43
C VAL A 196 8.32 -4.57 10.93
N ILE A 197 9.52 -5.16 11.01
CA ILE A 197 10.78 -4.54 10.56
C ILE A 197 11.04 -4.76 9.05
N SER A 198 10.41 -5.76 8.44
CA SER A 198 10.68 -6.17 7.06
C SER A 198 10.55 -5.03 6.04
N PRO A 199 9.55 -4.14 6.11
CA PRO A 199 9.47 -2.99 5.19
C PRO A 199 10.63 -2.01 5.32
N THR A 200 11.12 -1.77 6.53
CA THR A 200 12.27 -0.88 6.79
C THR A 200 13.55 -1.47 6.22
N LEU A 201 13.79 -2.77 6.44
CA LEU A 201 14.95 -3.49 5.88
C LEU A 201 14.89 -3.57 4.35
N ALA A 202 13.71 -3.85 3.80
CA ALA A 202 13.49 -3.85 2.36
C ALA A 202 13.76 -2.46 1.74
N ASN A 203 13.29 -1.39 2.36
CA ASN A 203 13.60 -0.03 1.91
C ASN A 203 15.10 0.28 1.97
N LEU A 204 15.80 -0.15 3.02
CA LEU A 204 17.25 0.03 3.13
C LEU A 204 18.01 -0.73 2.03
N PHE A 205 17.57 -1.94 1.71
CA PHE A 205 18.16 -2.71 0.62
C PHE A 205 18.04 -1.99 -0.73
N LEU A 206 16.83 -1.54 -1.10
CA LEU A 206 16.62 -0.79 -2.35
C LEU A 206 17.24 0.61 -2.32
N HIS A 207 17.41 1.21 -1.17
CA HIS A 207 18.15 2.46 -1.07
C HIS A 207 19.56 2.32 -1.68
N TYR A 208 20.25 1.22 -1.41
CA TYR A 208 21.58 0.97 -1.98
C TYR A 208 21.54 0.28 -3.34
N ALA A 209 20.63 -0.68 -3.53
CA ALA A 209 20.55 -1.40 -4.79
C ALA A 209 20.03 -0.52 -5.94
N PHE A 210 19.14 0.44 -5.64
CA PHE A 210 18.47 1.26 -6.62
C PHE A 210 18.68 2.78 -6.38
N ASP A 211 18.20 3.36 -5.27
CA ASP A 211 18.10 4.82 -5.11
C ASP A 211 19.47 5.51 -5.26
N MET A 212 20.47 5.04 -4.52
CA MET A 212 21.81 5.61 -4.54
C MET A 212 22.57 5.29 -5.84
N TRP A 213 22.28 4.13 -6.45
CA TRP A 213 22.82 3.79 -7.75
C TRP A 213 22.25 4.70 -8.83
N MET A 214 20.95 4.94 -8.86
CA MET A 214 20.30 5.91 -9.75
C MET A 214 20.90 7.30 -9.59
N LYS A 215 21.02 7.79 -8.36
CA LYS A 215 21.59 9.11 -8.07
C LYS A 215 23.02 9.29 -8.60
N ARG A 216 23.82 8.21 -8.60
CA ARG A 216 25.23 8.24 -9.06
C ARG A 216 25.36 8.04 -10.56
N THR A 217 24.60 7.10 -11.13
CA THR A 217 24.78 6.64 -12.51
C THR A 217 23.87 7.38 -13.49
N PHE A 218 22.66 7.73 -13.06
CA PHE A 218 21.64 8.38 -13.87
C PHE A 218 21.02 9.60 -13.17
N PRO A 219 21.81 10.60 -12.75
CA PRO A 219 21.33 11.74 -11.94
C PRO A 219 20.28 12.60 -12.68
N ALA A 220 20.20 12.53 -14.01
CA ALA A 220 19.23 13.26 -14.81
C ALA A 220 17.88 12.56 -14.96
N ILE A 221 17.76 11.28 -14.53
CA ILE A 221 16.55 10.48 -14.63
C ILE A 221 15.87 10.43 -13.25
N PRO A 222 14.79 11.20 -13.01
CA PRO A 222 14.05 11.12 -11.78
C PRO A 222 13.20 9.86 -11.74
N PHE A 223 12.87 9.42 -10.52
CA PHE A 223 12.05 8.23 -10.27
C PHE A 223 11.10 8.44 -9.10
N GLU A 224 10.07 7.65 -8.98
CA GLU A 224 9.30 7.44 -7.75
C GLU A 224 9.36 5.97 -7.37
N ARG A 225 9.65 5.72 -6.09
CA ARG A 225 9.67 4.37 -5.53
C ARG A 225 8.74 4.27 -4.33
N TYR A 226 7.86 3.30 -4.35
CA TYR A 226 7.01 2.92 -3.23
C TYR A 226 7.24 1.44 -2.90
N ALA A 227 8.10 1.14 -1.93
CA ALA A 227 8.65 -0.20 -1.70
C ALA A 227 9.37 -0.73 -2.96
N ASP A 228 8.88 -1.83 -3.55
CA ASP A 228 9.34 -2.45 -4.78
C ASP A 228 8.65 -1.92 -6.06
N ASP A 229 7.54 -1.19 -5.92
CA ASP A 229 6.84 -0.56 -7.04
C ASP A 229 7.56 0.74 -7.43
N CYS A 230 8.15 0.79 -8.62
CA CYS A 230 9.06 1.86 -9.03
C CYS A 230 8.82 2.28 -10.48
N ILE A 231 8.88 3.58 -10.74
CA ILE A 231 8.82 4.17 -12.07
C ILE A 231 9.94 5.19 -12.28
N CYS A 232 10.56 5.19 -13.47
CA CYS A 232 11.60 6.14 -13.86
C CYS A 232 11.15 6.97 -15.07
N HIS A 233 11.47 8.27 -15.08
CA HIS A 233 11.05 9.20 -16.13
C HIS A 233 12.20 9.56 -17.05
N CYS A 234 12.08 9.20 -18.32
CA CYS A 234 13.10 9.37 -19.35
C CYS A 234 12.63 10.35 -20.44
N ARG A 235 13.59 11.05 -21.07
CA ARG A 235 13.28 12.02 -22.11
C ARG A 235 13.08 11.37 -23.48
N SER A 236 13.80 10.26 -23.74
CA SER A 236 13.72 9.52 -25.01
C SER A 236 13.58 8.02 -24.77
N GLU A 237 13.19 7.30 -25.81
CA GLU A 237 13.12 5.84 -25.79
C GLU A 237 14.50 5.22 -25.62
N GLU A 238 15.52 5.79 -26.26
CA GLU A 238 16.91 5.34 -26.18
C GLU A 238 17.43 5.45 -24.75
N GLU A 239 17.16 6.59 -24.07
CA GLU A 239 17.52 6.79 -22.67
C GLU A 239 16.84 5.74 -21.78
N ALA A 240 15.55 5.48 -22.01
CA ALA A 240 14.78 4.50 -21.24
C ALA A 240 15.26 3.05 -21.48
N ARG A 241 15.65 2.71 -22.71
CA ARG A 241 16.23 1.40 -23.05
C ARG A 241 17.62 1.21 -22.44
N ALA A 242 18.46 2.24 -22.49
CA ALA A 242 19.77 2.23 -21.87
C ALA A 242 19.68 2.04 -20.35
N LEU A 243 18.74 2.77 -19.70
CA LEU A 243 18.46 2.59 -18.28
C LEU A 243 18.01 1.15 -17.98
N TRP A 244 17.11 0.60 -18.78
CA TRP A 244 16.60 -0.77 -18.55
C TRP A 244 17.73 -1.80 -18.55
N VAL A 245 18.59 -1.77 -19.57
CA VAL A 245 19.73 -2.70 -19.66
C VAL A 245 20.67 -2.54 -18.47
N ALA A 246 21.01 -1.31 -18.12
CA ALA A 246 21.90 -1.03 -16.98
C ALA A 246 21.28 -1.45 -15.65
N LEU A 247 19.96 -1.24 -15.49
CA LEU A 247 19.23 -1.63 -14.28
C LEU A 247 19.12 -3.14 -14.13
N GLU A 248 18.91 -3.87 -15.23
CA GLU A 248 18.89 -5.33 -15.23
C GLU A 248 20.23 -5.90 -14.74
N ALA A 249 21.35 -5.41 -15.29
CA ALA A 249 22.68 -5.79 -14.85
C ALA A 249 22.93 -5.44 -13.37
N ARG A 250 22.48 -4.27 -12.93
CA ARG A 250 22.59 -3.82 -11.53
C ARG A 250 21.79 -4.72 -10.59
N PHE A 251 20.56 -5.07 -10.94
CA PHE A 251 19.71 -5.89 -10.10
C PHE A 251 20.24 -7.32 -9.99
N VAL A 252 20.72 -7.90 -11.09
CA VAL A 252 21.39 -9.21 -11.06
C VAL A 252 22.58 -9.20 -10.11
N ALA A 253 23.40 -8.15 -10.12
CA ALA A 253 24.52 -7.99 -9.18
C ALA A 253 24.08 -7.84 -7.71
N CYS A 254 22.81 -7.50 -7.45
CA CYS A 254 22.21 -7.41 -6.12
C CYS A 254 21.33 -8.62 -5.77
N GLY A 255 21.33 -9.70 -6.58
CA GLY A 255 20.48 -10.87 -6.36
C GLY A 255 19.01 -10.65 -6.70
N LEU A 256 18.66 -9.56 -7.38
CA LEU A 256 17.30 -9.24 -7.80
C LEU A 256 17.07 -9.57 -9.28
N VAL A 257 15.82 -9.82 -9.64
CA VAL A 257 15.42 -10.10 -11.02
C VAL A 257 14.25 -9.21 -11.41
N LEU A 258 14.39 -8.48 -12.53
CA LEU A 258 13.27 -7.76 -13.14
C LEU A 258 12.23 -8.75 -13.68
N HIS A 259 10.95 -8.43 -13.51
CA HIS A 259 9.88 -9.26 -14.04
C HIS A 259 9.75 -9.05 -15.56
N PRO A 260 10.03 -10.07 -16.40
CA PRO A 260 10.21 -9.89 -17.85
C PRO A 260 8.95 -9.44 -18.60
N GLN A 261 7.77 -9.75 -18.05
CA GLN A 261 6.48 -9.42 -18.69
C GLN A 261 5.80 -8.18 -18.11
N LYS A 262 6.19 -7.74 -16.90
CA LYS A 262 5.55 -6.61 -16.24
C LYS A 262 6.38 -5.34 -16.33
N THR A 263 7.71 -5.45 -16.33
CA THR A 263 8.59 -4.32 -16.64
C THR A 263 8.36 -3.88 -18.07
N LYS A 264 8.08 -2.60 -18.29
CA LYS A 264 7.70 -2.08 -19.61
C LYS A 264 8.06 -0.62 -19.81
N LEU A 265 8.31 -0.25 -21.05
CA LEU A 265 8.44 1.13 -21.49
C LEU A 265 7.07 1.69 -21.90
N VAL A 266 6.74 2.86 -21.38
CA VAL A 266 5.45 3.50 -21.61
C VAL A 266 5.67 4.90 -22.18
N TYR A 267 5.00 5.18 -23.30
CA TYR A 267 5.01 6.50 -23.90
C TYR A 267 3.91 7.38 -23.30
N CYS A 268 4.29 8.54 -22.78
CA CYS A 268 3.37 9.48 -22.11
C CYS A 268 2.67 10.40 -23.14
N LYS A 269 1.84 9.82 -24.01
CA LYS A 269 1.12 10.53 -25.09
C LYS A 269 0.20 11.62 -24.56
N ASP A 270 0.26 12.80 -25.17
CA ASP A 270 -0.66 13.92 -24.92
C ASP A 270 -0.91 14.73 -26.22
N THR A 271 -1.49 15.92 -26.13
CA THR A 271 -1.76 16.77 -27.29
C THR A 271 -0.50 17.16 -28.05
N ASN A 272 0.63 17.37 -27.39
CA ASN A 272 1.88 17.78 -27.98
C ASN A 272 2.73 16.58 -28.43
N ARG A 273 2.64 15.46 -27.72
CA ARG A 273 3.36 14.22 -27.94
C ARG A 273 2.48 13.25 -28.73
N ARG A 274 2.64 13.28 -30.07
CA ARG A 274 1.75 12.60 -31.02
C ARG A 274 2.27 11.26 -31.54
N GLY A 275 3.44 10.79 -31.05
CA GLY A 275 4.00 9.49 -31.42
C GLY A 275 2.99 8.36 -31.23
N ASP A 276 3.05 7.34 -32.07
CA ASP A 276 2.21 6.15 -31.97
C ASP A 276 3.03 4.95 -31.52
N PHE A 277 3.00 4.69 -30.23
CA PHE A 277 3.71 3.60 -29.57
C PHE A 277 2.71 2.63 -28.97
N PRO A 278 3.03 1.32 -28.90
CA PRO A 278 2.07 0.29 -28.49
C PRO A 278 1.63 0.39 -27.02
N ILE A 279 2.51 0.87 -26.14
CA ILE A 279 2.25 0.97 -24.71
C ILE A 279 2.15 2.43 -24.30
N GLN A 280 0.94 2.88 -23.98
CA GLN A 280 0.61 4.25 -23.61
C GLN A 280 -0.10 4.33 -22.24
N SER A 281 0.12 3.32 -21.39
CA SER A 281 -0.46 3.34 -20.04
C SER A 281 0.32 2.44 -19.08
N PHE A 282 0.34 2.84 -17.81
CA PHE A 282 0.84 2.03 -16.71
C PHE A 282 -0.03 2.22 -15.47
N THR A 283 0.11 1.31 -14.50
CA THR A 283 -0.60 1.40 -13.22
C THR A 283 0.43 1.55 -12.11
N PHE A 284 0.30 2.60 -11.31
CA PHE A 284 1.15 2.86 -10.17
C PHE A 284 0.28 3.16 -8.96
N LEU A 285 0.47 2.42 -7.88
CA LEU A 285 -0.27 2.55 -6.60
C LEU A 285 -1.80 2.60 -6.76
N GLY A 286 -2.35 1.71 -7.59
CA GLY A 286 -3.80 1.63 -7.84
C GLY A 286 -4.37 2.72 -8.74
N TYR A 287 -3.53 3.58 -9.30
CA TYR A 287 -3.89 4.57 -10.31
C TYR A 287 -3.37 4.17 -11.69
N MET A 288 -4.25 4.22 -12.70
CA MET A 288 -3.87 4.04 -14.09
C MET A 288 -3.55 5.39 -14.73
N PHE A 289 -2.32 5.57 -15.14
CA PHE A 289 -1.83 6.69 -15.94
C PHE A 289 -2.04 6.38 -17.42
N ARG A 290 -2.69 7.28 -18.14
CA ARG A 290 -2.91 7.18 -19.60
C ARG A 290 -3.37 8.51 -20.20
N PRO A 291 -3.39 8.65 -21.54
CA PRO A 291 -4.02 9.79 -22.21
C PRO A 291 -5.49 9.94 -21.80
N ARG A 292 -5.88 11.14 -21.36
CA ARG A 292 -7.26 11.47 -20.97
C ARG A 292 -7.64 12.86 -21.46
N LYS A 293 -8.91 13.04 -21.77
CA LYS A 293 -9.46 14.39 -22.06
C LYS A 293 -9.25 15.29 -20.83
N ALA A 294 -8.72 16.47 -21.09
CA ALA A 294 -8.49 17.51 -20.08
C ALA A 294 -9.04 18.83 -20.58
N ILE A 295 -9.45 19.70 -19.66
CA ILE A 295 -9.84 21.08 -19.94
C ILE A 295 -8.78 21.96 -19.29
N TRP A 296 -8.10 22.79 -20.06
CA TRP A 296 -7.10 23.73 -19.58
C TRP A 296 -7.72 25.05 -19.13
N ARG A 297 -6.94 25.86 -18.42
CA ARG A 297 -7.34 27.24 -18.10
C ARG A 297 -7.64 27.95 -19.39
N GLY A 298 -8.87 28.57 -19.51
CA GLY A 298 -9.38 29.17 -20.74
C GLY A 298 -10.36 28.30 -21.52
N GLY A 299 -10.76 27.10 -20.98
CA GLY A 299 -11.82 26.26 -21.59
C GLY A 299 -11.37 25.42 -22.80
N GLN A 300 -10.10 25.45 -23.15
CA GLN A 300 -9.58 24.65 -24.26
C GLN A 300 -9.54 23.16 -23.90
N TYR A 301 -9.98 22.32 -24.83
CA TYR A 301 -9.96 20.87 -24.70
C TYR A 301 -8.69 20.28 -25.30
N GLY A 302 -8.13 19.32 -24.62
CA GLY A 302 -6.98 18.58 -25.11
C GLY A 302 -6.84 17.21 -24.46
N VAL A 303 -5.74 16.54 -24.74
CA VAL A 303 -5.36 15.27 -24.14
C VAL A 303 -4.16 15.51 -23.24
N SER A 304 -4.22 15.03 -22.01
CA SER A 304 -3.11 15.05 -21.06
C SER A 304 -2.89 13.65 -20.48
N PHE A 305 -1.67 13.32 -20.15
CA PHE A 305 -1.33 12.05 -19.50
C PHE A 305 -1.63 12.14 -18.01
N LEU A 306 -2.73 11.50 -17.58
CA LEU A 306 -3.30 11.72 -16.24
C LEU A 306 -3.58 10.41 -15.49
N PRO A 307 -3.33 10.37 -14.15
CA PRO A 307 -3.77 9.29 -13.29
C PRO A 307 -5.28 9.34 -13.03
N ALA A 308 -5.91 8.18 -12.95
CA ALA A 308 -7.24 7.98 -12.39
C ALA A 308 -7.29 6.62 -11.70
N ALA A 309 -8.27 6.39 -10.81
CA ALA A 309 -8.48 5.08 -10.23
C ALA A 309 -8.41 3.98 -11.30
N SER A 310 -7.60 2.95 -11.06
CA SER A 310 -7.38 1.87 -12.03
C SER A 310 -8.64 1.02 -12.23
N PRO A 311 -8.81 0.35 -13.37
CA PRO A 311 -9.93 -0.55 -13.62
C PRO A 311 -10.08 -1.61 -12.53
N ASP A 312 -8.95 -2.15 -12.03
CA ASP A 312 -8.95 -3.17 -10.98
C ASP A 312 -9.39 -2.60 -9.64
N ALA A 313 -8.92 -1.41 -9.27
CA ALA A 313 -9.38 -0.69 -8.08
C ALA A 313 -10.89 -0.43 -8.16
N LEU A 314 -11.38 0.07 -9.29
CA LEU A 314 -12.82 0.31 -9.49
C LEU A 314 -13.62 -1.00 -9.49
N LYS A 315 -13.07 -2.09 -10.01
CA LYS A 315 -13.66 -3.43 -9.95
C LYS A 315 -13.78 -3.92 -8.50
N ALA A 316 -12.71 -3.77 -7.71
CA ALA A 316 -12.70 -4.14 -6.28
C ALA A 316 -13.74 -3.33 -5.49
N ILE A 317 -13.83 -2.03 -5.70
CA ILE A 317 -14.87 -1.17 -5.09
C ILE A 317 -16.26 -1.69 -5.45
N ARG A 318 -16.53 -1.96 -6.73
CA ARG A 318 -17.83 -2.49 -7.18
C ARG A 318 -18.17 -3.84 -6.54
N GLN A 319 -17.20 -4.73 -6.40
CA GLN A 319 -17.37 -6.02 -5.74
C GLN A 319 -17.68 -5.86 -4.25
N THR A 320 -16.97 -4.96 -3.56
CA THR A 320 -17.23 -4.66 -2.16
C THR A 320 -18.63 -4.10 -1.95
N VAL A 321 -19.04 -3.11 -2.75
CA VAL A 321 -20.41 -2.56 -2.70
C VAL A 321 -21.47 -3.64 -2.97
N ARG A 322 -21.20 -4.57 -3.89
CA ARG A 322 -22.12 -5.69 -4.17
C ARG A 322 -22.27 -6.62 -2.96
N ARG A 323 -21.16 -6.93 -2.26
CA ARG A 323 -21.16 -7.79 -1.05
C ARG A 323 -21.90 -7.18 0.14
N TRP A 324 -22.09 -5.86 0.17
CA TRP A 324 -22.88 -5.21 1.24
C TRP A 324 -24.34 -5.61 1.20
N GLU A 325 -24.86 -6.01 0.04
CA GLU A 325 -26.26 -6.42 -0.17
C GLU A 325 -27.26 -5.44 0.41
N LEU A 326 -26.99 -4.13 0.25
CA LEU A 326 -27.77 -3.03 0.85
C LEU A 326 -29.29 -3.20 0.63
N HIS A 327 -29.67 -3.71 -0.54
CA HIS A 327 -31.06 -3.90 -0.91
C HIS A 327 -31.80 -4.95 -0.09
N HIS A 328 -31.08 -5.84 0.62
CA HIS A 328 -31.62 -6.84 1.54
C HIS A 328 -31.65 -6.37 3.01
N ARG A 329 -31.03 -5.21 3.32
CA ARG A 329 -30.96 -4.65 4.68
C ARG A 329 -32.20 -3.80 5.03
N SER A 330 -33.40 -4.29 4.76
CA SER A 330 -34.65 -3.58 5.08
C SER A 330 -34.93 -3.48 6.59
N ASP A 331 -34.24 -4.27 7.41
CA ASP A 331 -34.18 -4.21 8.88
C ASP A 331 -33.53 -2.92 9.38
N MET A 332 -32.56 -2.36 8.65
CA MET A 332 -31.80 -1.16 9.05
C MET A 332 -32.48 0.13 8.61
N ALA A 333 -32.27 1.23 9.36
CA ALA A 333 -32.59 2.57 8.92
C ALA A 333 -31.52 3.13 7.95
N LEU A 334 -31.86 4.19 7.22
CA LEU A 334 -30.94 4.80 6.25
C LEU A 334 -29.70 5.38 6.93
N ASP A 335 -29.88 5.95 8.13
CA ASP A 335 -28.80 6.49 8.97
C ASP A 335 -27.83 5.39 9.46
N ASP A 336 -28.37 4.21 9.80
CA ASP A 336 -27.54 3.08 10.21
C ASP A 336 -26.71 2.53 9.06
N LEU A 337 -27.30 2.47 7.85
CA LEU A 337 -26.57 2.13 6.64
C LEU A 337 -25.45 3.15 6.37
N ALA A 338 -25.76 4.44 6.50
CA ALA A 338 -24.78 5.50 6.32
C ALA A 338 -23.63 5.36 7.35
N ARG A 339 -23.94 5.20 8.61
CA ARG A 339 -22.96 5.02 9.71
C ARG A 339 -22.04 3.83 9.44
N LYS A 340 -22.61 2.71 9.01
CA LYS A 340 -21.87 1.45 8.75
C LYS A 340 -20.96 1.54 7.55
N TYR A 341 -21.39 2.17 6.43
CA TYR A 341 -20.70 2.10 5.15
C TYR A 341 -19.94 3.37 4.78
N ASN A 342 -20.22 4.52 5.40
CA ASN A 342 -19.46 5.75 5.16
C ASN A 342 -17.96 5.64 5.42
N PRO A 343 -17.45 4.90 6.42
CA PRO A 343 -16.01 4.75 6.60
C PRO A 343 -15.31 4.20 5.34
N TYR A 344 -15.90 3.19 4.70
CA TYR A 344 -15.38 2.64 3.44
C TYR A 344 -15.47 3.64 2.28
N ILE A 345 -16.61 4.31 2.14
CA ILE A 345 -16.84 5.30 1.08
C ILE A 345 -15.86 6.48 1.21
N ARG A 346 -15.66 6.99 2.44
CA ARG A 346 -14.68 8.05 2.73
C ARG A 346 -13.26 7.59 2.42
N GLY A 347 -12.89 6.36 2.77
CA GLY A 347 -11.61 5.79 2.44
C GLY A 347 -11.33 5.80 0.92
N TRP A 348 -12.32 5.38 0.12
CA TRP A 348 -12.19 5.41 -1.34
C TRP A 348 -12.12 6.84 -1.90
N ILE A 349 -12.92 7.78 -1.37
CA ILE A 349 -12.90 9.19 -1.78
C ILE A 349 -11.55 9.82 -1.40
N ASN A 350 -11.06 9.57 -0.19
CA ASN A 350 -9.80 10.12 0.31
C ASN A 350 -8.60 9.56 -0.45
N TYR A 351 -8.68 8.34 -0.97
CA TYR A 351 -7.59 7.76 -1.75
C TYR A 351 -7.74 8.05 -3.25
N TYR A 352 -8.85 7.67 -3.87
CA TYR A 352 -9.04 7.76 -5.33
C TYR A 352 -9.66 9.07 -5.82
N GLY A 353 -10.11 9.93 -4.91
CA GLY A 353 -10.76 11.20 -5.24
C GLY A 353 -9.79 12.36 -5.54
N HIS A 354 -8.47 12.15 -5.39
CA HIS A 354 -7.49 13.22 -5.64
C HIS A 354 -7.32 13.55 -7.13
N PHE A 355 -7.38 12.53 -7.99
CA PHE A 355 -7.11 12.68 -9.41
C PHE A 355 -8.28 12.15 -10.25
N TYR A 356 -8.66 12.88 -11.30
CA TYR A 356 -9.69 12.52 -12.28
C TYR A 356 -10.97 11.97 -11.63
N LYS A 357 -11.59 12.80 -10.79
CA LYS A 357 -12.71 12.46 -9.88
C LYS A 357 -13.89 11.76 -10.56
N SER A 358 -14.14 12.09 -11.86
CA SER A 358 -15.23 11.49 -12.64
C SER A 358 -15.14 9.96 -12.75
N ALA A 359 -13.93 9.39 -12.78
CA ALA A 359 -13.75 7.93 -12.83
C ALA A 359 -14.30 7.23 -11.58
N LEU A 360 -14.08 7.81 -10.39
CA LEU A 360 -14.60 7.28 -9.13
C LEU A 360 -16.11 7.51 -8.99
N SER A 361 -16.60 8.68 -9.38
CA SER A 361 -18.01 9.05 -9.19
C SER A 361 -18.97 8.09 -9.90
N TRP A 362 -18.64 7.60 -11.09
CA TRP A 362 -19.43 6.56 -11.80
C TRP A 362 -19.55 5.27 -11.01
N THR A 363 -18.50 4.89 -10.28
CA THR A 363 -18.51 3.69 -9.46
C THR A 363 -19.32 3.88 -8.19
N LEU A 364 -19.23 5.06 -7.55
CA LEU A 364 -19.98 5.38 -6.33
C LEU A 364 -21.50 5.49 -6.59
N ARG A 365 -21.94 5.88 -7.79
CA ARG A 365 -23.37 5.84 -8.18
C ARG A 365 -24.02 4.46 -8.05
N ARG A 366 -23.23 3.38 -8.01
CA ARG A 366 -23.78 2.05 -7.74
C ARG A 366 -24.30 1.91 -6.31
N VAL A 367 -23.74 2.65 -5.36
CA VAL A 367 -24.27 2.72 -4.00
C VAL A 367 -25.70 3.26 -4.04
N ASP A 368 -25.94 4.37 -4.78
CA ASP A 368 -27.26 4.95 -4.97
C ASP A 368 -28.26 3.98 -5.59
N ALA A 369 -27.82 3.23 -6.60
CA ALA A 369 -28.67 2.22 -7.22
C ALA A 369 -29.11 1.11 -6.24
N PHE A 370 -28.23 0.71 -5.31
CA PHE A 370 -28.58 -0.24 -4.27
C PHE A 370 -29.48 0.40 -3.18
N LEU A 371 -29.26 1.66 -2.81
CA LEU A 371 -30.10 2.41 -1.87
C LEU A 371 -31.52 2.63 -2.41
N ILE A 372 -31.66 2.91 -3.71
CA ILE A 372 -32.99 2.98 -4.36
C ILE A 372 -33.70 1.62 -4.27
N ARG A 373 -33.02 0.50 -4.51
CA ARG A 373 -33.57 -0.84 -4.37
C ARG A 373 -33.94 -1.16 -2.91
N TRP A 374 -33.09 -0.76 -1.95
CA TRP A 374 -33.39 -0.85 -0.53
C TRP A 374 -34.67 -0.10 -0.20
N GLY A 375 -34.86 1.15 -0.66
CA GLY A 375 -36.09 1.90 -0.44
C GLY A 375 -37.33 1.20 -1.01
N ARG A 376 -37.21 0.55 -2.17
CA ARG A 376 -38.29 -0.25 -2.75
C ARG A 376 -38.63 -1.48 -1.91
N ASN A 377 -37.64 -2.13 -1.31
CA ASN A 377 -37.88 -3.30 -0.45
C ASN A 377 -38.44 -2.90 0.90
N LYS A 378 -38.00 -1.78 1.46
CA LYS A 378 -38.42 -1.29 2.78
C LYS A 378 -39.83 -0.67 2.78
N PHE A 379 -40.16 0.12 1.76
CA PHE A 379 -41.41 0.89 1.71
C PHE A 379 -42.40 0.26 0.70
N LYS A 380 -43.49 -0.30 1.18
CA LYS A 380 -44.56 -0.92 0.36
C LYS A 380 -45.01 0.01 -0.81
N ARG A 381 -45.18 1.32 -0.50
CA ARG A 381 -45.59 2.34 -1.51
C ARG A 381 -44.64 2.51 -2.70
N LEU A 382 -43.35 2.13 -2.54
CA LEU A 382 -42.31 2.26 -3.58
C LEU A 382 -42.06 0.96 -4.33
N ARG A 383 -42.55 -0.16 -3.84
CA ARG A 383 -42.21 -1.51 -4.31
C ARG A 383 -42.42 -1.69 -5.82
N LEU A 384 -43.59 -1.27 -6.33
CA LEU A 384 -43.97 -1.41 -7.73
C LEU A 384 -43.83 -0.09 -8.54
N ARG A 385 -43.21 0.95 -7.96
CA ARG A 385 -43.09 2.27 -8.57
C ARG A 385 -41.62 2.69 -8.76
N PRO A 386 -40.91 2.21 -9.79
CA PRO A 386 -39.48 2.53 -9.99
C PRO A 386 -39.20 4.04 -10.13
N ARG A 387 -40.08 4.80 -10.83
CA ARG A 387 -39.97 6.27 -10.95
C ARG A 387 -40.17 6.94 -9.59
N GLY A 388 -41.22 6.60 -8.86
CA GLY A 388 -41.48 7.12 -7.52
C GLY A 388 -40.37 6.83 -6.51
N ALA A 389 -39.68 5.67 -6.64
CA ALA A 389 -38.52 5.35 -5.81
C ALA A 389 -37.32 6.27 -6.12
N ARG A 390 -37.10 6.63 -7.37
CA ARG A 390 -36.05 7.60 -7.75
C ARG A 390 -36.36 9.01 -7.26
N GLU A 391 -37.61 9.45 -7.39
CA GLU A 391 -38.07 10.74 -6.88
C GLU A 391 -37.98 10.83 -5.37
N TRP A 392 -38.38 9.75 -4.67
CA TRP A 392 -38.20 9.63 -3.24
C TRP A 392 -36.72 9.74 -2.86
N PHE A 393 -35.85 9.01 -3.52
CA PHE A 393 -34.42 9.05 -3.27
C PHE A 393 -33.84 10.45 -3.50
N SER A 394 -34.22 11.12 -4.59
CA SER A 394 -33.80 12.51 -4.88
C SER A 394 -34.24 13.50 -3.81
N ARG A 395 -35.43 13.31 -3.21
CA ARG A 395 -35.88 14.13 -2.06
C ARG A 395 -35.04 13.87 -0.81
N VAL A 396 -34.71 12.61 -0.54
CA VAL A 396 -33.84 12.22 0.59
C VAL A 396 -32.46 12.85 0.46
N VAL A 397 -31.84 12.76 -0.73
CA VAL A 397 -30.53 13.37 -0.99
C VAL A 397 -30.57 14.89 -0.83
N ARG A 398 -31.61 15.56 -1.34
CA ARG A 398 -31.77 17.01 -1.18
C ARG A 398 -32.01 17.44 0.26
N GLY A 399 -32.78 16.64 1.04
CA GLY A 399 -33.06 16.92 2.45
C GLY A 399 -31.87 16.70 3.37
N ASN A 400 -30.96 15.78 3.02
CA ASN A 400 -29.75 15.50 3.80
C ASN A 400 -28.57 15.14 2.87
N PRO A 401 -27.96 16.12 2.21
CA PRO A 401 -26.90 15.87 1.22
C PRO A 401 -25.61 15.30 1.82
N ASN A 402 -25.44 15.38 3.13
CA ASN A 402 -24.25 14.89 3.84
C ASN A 402 -24.44 13.51 4.48
N LEU A 403 -25.61 12.87 4.36
CA LEU A 403 -25.89 11.59 4.99
C LEU A 403 -24.93 10.50 4.49
N PHE A 404 -24.75 10.36 3.18
CA PHE A 404 -23.73 9.49 2.63
C PHE A 404 -22.56 10.33 2.10
N ALA A 405 -21.34 9.89 2.43
CA ALA A 405 -20.11 10.63 2.11
C ALA A 405 -19.93 10.93 0.60
N HIS A 406 -20.46 10.09 -0.29
CA HIS A 406 -20.35 10.30 -1.72
C HIS A 406 -21.38 11.28 -2.31
N TRP A 407 -22.42 11.65 -1.55
CA TRP A 407 -23.41 12.63 -2.04
C TRP A 407 -22.83 14.05 -2.13
N GLY A 408 -21.90 14.40 -1.24
CA GLY A 408 -21.15 15.67 -1.30
C GLY A 408 -19.92 15.63 -2.24
N PHE A 409 -19.60 14.46 -2.85
CA PHE A 409 -18.45 14.37 -3.73
C PHE A 409 -18.75 15.00 -5.10
N PRO A 410 -17.89 15.88 -5.64
CA PRO A 410 -18.10 16.51 -6.94
C PRO A 410 -18.42 15.48 -8.02
N TRP A 411 -19.44 15.72 -8.81
CA TRP A 411 -20.00 14.86 -9.88
C TRP A 411 -20.89 13.69 -9.40
N SER A 412 -21.12 13.49 -8.11
CA SER A 412 -22.04 12.47 -7.60
C SER A 412 -23.50 12.95 -7.64
N ALA A 413 -23.76 14.22 -7.42
CA ALA A 413 -25.10 14.80 -7.33
C ALA A 413 -25.93 14.75 -8.63
N CYS A 414 -25.36 14.31 -9.73
CA CYS A 414 -25.98 14.44 -11.07
C CYS A 414 -26.60 13.17 -11.65
N LEU A 415 -27.07 12.19 -10.85
CA LEU A 415 -28.07 11.28 -11.44
C LEU A 415 -29.44 11.97 -11.64
N PHE A 416 -29.71 13.08 -10.93
CA PHE A 416 -31.05 13.70 -10.92
C PHE A 416 -31.10 15.21 -10.77
N ALA A 417 -29.96 15.91 -10.70
CA ALA A 417 -29.90 17.35 -10.77
C ALA A 417 -29.30 17.78 -12.11
N ARG A 418 -30.10 17.86 -13.16
CA ARG A 418 -29.87 18.92 -14.16
C ARG A 418 -30.25 20.22 -13.45
N PRO A 419 -29.39 21.22 -13.36
CA PRO A 419 -29.88 22.58 -13.18
C PRO A 419 -30.78 22.82 -14.42
N GLU A 420 -32.02 23.14 -14.17
CA GLU A 420 -32.82 23.80 -15.17
C GLU A 420 -32.05 25.05 -15.61
N ALA A 421 -31.92 25.23 -16.91
CA ALA A 421 -31.18 26.27 -17.61
C ALA A 421 -31.56 27.67 -17.16
#